data_7bd1171e25ece32622786284b653891d
#
_entry.id   7bd1171e25ece32622786284b653891d
#
_cell.length_a   1.000
_cell.length_b   1.000
_cell.length_c   1.000
_cell.angle_alpha   90.00
_cell.angle_beta   90.00
_cell.angle_gamma   90.00
#
_symmetry.space_group_name_H-M   'P 1'
#
loop_
_entity.id
_entity.type
_entity.pdbx_description
1 polymer ?
#
loop_
_entity_poly.entity_id
_entity_poly.type
_entity_poly.pdbx_seq_one_letter_code
_entity_poly.pdbx_strand_id
1 'polypeptide(L)'
;QSLDEAVKAKAQRILAVGRQNVTSLQARVGGMNEREERLYWRSIIRPIPRISSPAAEAGTQFHAWAEQFINAGKPDEAVLAYEAEPSMPHTGQDAGFVSREAMLADLAERERQCRKPSTRQPAVPQPTAQQSASAVSAASATSISSDNATESKLVAWQRRLAESSWAKRIPAWTERAIVVDVPGVGLVNGKLDAVFIGGLDPSSTTARFTVVDWKTGRRPTKPDDITRKLAQLDMYRLLLAAVEGVELDSIDATLYYVSEPDEGLRELRARAKTKQEILTELSSGIPEQSDND
;
A
#
# COMPACT_ATOMS: atom_id res chain seq x y z
N GLN A 1 -14.03 -22.58 29.75
CA GLN A 1 -13.56 -21.58 28.74
C GLN A 1 -14.41 -21.70 27.49
N SER A 2 -14.94 -20.58 27.00
CA SER A 2 -15.66 -20.58 25.73
C SER A 2 -14.67 -20.90 24.57
N LEU A 3 -15.17 -21.44 23.46
CA LEU A 3 -14.34 -21.75 22.30
C LEU A 3 -13.62 -20.48 21.79
N ASP A 4 -14.28 -19.33 21.85
CA ASP A 4 -13.71 -18.06 21.42
C ASP A 4 -12.58 -17.58 22.33
N GLU A 5 -12.66 -17.80 23.66
CA GLU A 5 -11.56 -17.51 24.61
C GLU A 5 -10.33 -18.40 24.33
N ALA A 6 -10.53 -19.68 24.07
CA ALA A 6 -9.44 -20.58 23.74
C ALA A 6 -8.74 -20.19 22.40
N VAL A 7 -9.53 -19.76 21.41
CA VAL A 7 -9.04 -19.22 20.13
C VAL A 7 -8.22 -17.95 20.38
N LYS A 8 -8.73 -17.01 21.16
CA LYS A 8 -8.04 -15.76 21.51
C LYS A 8 -6.71 -16.02 22.21
N ALA A 9 -6.70 -16.85 23.26
CA ALA A 9 -5.50 -17.19 24.00
C ALA A 9 -4.43 -17.87 23.15
N LYS A 10 -4.83 -18.74 22.20
CA LYS A 10 -3.89 -19.35 21.24
C LYS A 10 -3.32 -18.31 20.27
N ALA A 11 -4.15 -17.43 19.74
CA ALA A 11 -3.72 -16.38 18.84
C ALA A 11 -2.74 -15.41 19.50
N GLN A 12 -3.00 -15.02 20.75
CA GLN A 12 -2.11 -14.17 21.55
C GLN A 12 -0.73 -14.80 21.75
N ARG A 13 -0.67 -16.11 22.05
CA ARG A 13 0.60 -16.84 22.13
C ARG A 13 1.37 -16.84 20.80
N ILE A 14 0.69 -16.99 19.68
CA ILE A 14 1.32 -16.90 18.35
C ILE A 14 1.89 -15.50 18.11
N LEU A 15 1.15 -14.45 18.47
CA LEU A 15 1.58 -13.06 18.31
C LEU A 15 2.74 -12.69 19.24
N ALA A 16 2.79 -13.24 20.45
CA ALA A 16 3.86 -12.98 21.42
C ALA A 16 5.23 -13.49 20.94
N VAL A 17 5.25 -14.52 20.09
CA VAL A 17 6.49 -15.15 19.57
C VAL A 17 6.76 -14.77 18.11
N GLY A 18 5.74 -14.29 17.40
CA GLY A 18 5.79 -14.02 15.97
C GLY A 18 6.07 -12.55 15.63
N ARG A 19 6.50 -12.34 14.39
CA ARG A 19 6.58 -11.00 13.82
C ARG A 19 5.16 -10.48 13.52
N GLN A 20 4.88 -9.25 13.93
CA GLN A 20 3.64 -8.57 13.62
C GLN A 20 3.86 -7.63 12.44
N ASN A 21 2.93 -7.59 11.49
CA ASN A 21 3.02 -6.61 10.41
C ASN A 21 2.16 -5.38 10.72
N VAL A 22 2.54 -4.23 10.16
CA VAL A 22 1.88 -2.94 10.34
C VAL A 22 0.38 -3.03 10.00
N THR A 23 0.01 -3.75 8.94
CA THR A 23 -1.40 -3.92 8.54
C THR A 23 -2.21 -4.69 9.59
N SER A 24 -1.62 -5.70 10.23
CA SER A 24 -2.29 -6.44 11.31
C SER A 24 -2.47 -5.60 12.58
N LEU A 25 -1.48 -4.77 12.91
CA LEU A 25 -1.56 -3.83 14.02
C LEU A 25 -2.60 -2.74 13.74
N GLN A 26 -2.62 -2.18 12.54
CA GLN A 26 -3.61 -1.21 12.10
C GLN A 26 -5.06 -1.69 12.32
N ALA A 27 -5.33 -2.97 12.11
CA ALA A 27 -6.66 -3.53 12.31
C ALA A 27 -7.15 -3.46 13.77
N ARG A 28 -6.23 -3.29 14.74
CA ARG A 28 -6.55 -3.19 16.17
C ARG A 28 -6.86 -1.76 16.59
N VAL A 29 -6.30 -0.77 15.93
CA VAL A 29 -6.50 0.65 16.27
C VAL A 29 -7.93 1.08 16.02
N GLY A 30 -8.54 1.75 16.98
CA GLY A 30 -9.94 2.21 16.90
C GLY A 30 -10.98 1.19 17.34
N GLY A 31 -10.54 0.06 17.91
CA GLY A 31 -11.41 -1.01 18.43
C GLY A 31 -12.00 -1.88 17.30
N MET A 32 -12.35 -3.09 17.67
CA MET A 32 -13.07 -4.05 16.80
C MET A 32 -14.40 -4.39 17.50
N ASN A 33 -15.45 -4.54 16.72
CA ASN A 33 -16.66 -5.16 17.26
C ASN A 33 -16.43 -6.67 17.49
N GLU A 34 -17.28 -7.32 18.26
CA GLU A 34 -17.11 -8.75 18.62
C GLU A 34 -16.96 -9.68 17.40
N ARG A 35 -17.63 -9.37 16.27
CA ARG A 35 -17.54 -10.16 15.06
C ARG A 35 -16.19 -9.97 14.37
N GLU A 36 -15.71 -8.73 14.28
CA GLU A 36 -14.41 -8.39 13.72
C GLU A 36 -13.28 -8.99 14.57
N GLU A 37 -13.40 -8.90 15.90
CA GLU A 37 -12.45 -9.47 16.84
C GLU A 37 -12.35 -11.00 16.67
N ARG A 38 -13.48 -11.71 16.60
CA ARG A 38 -13.49 -13.16 16.34
C ARG A 38 -12.84 -13.54 15.02
N LEU A 39 -13.10 -12.79 13.95
CA LEU A 39 -12.51 -13.05 12.63
C LEU A 39 -11.01 -12.76 12.65
N TYR A 40 -10.58 -11.70 13.32
CA TYR A 40 -9.18 -11.35 13.49
C TYR A 40 -8.40 -12.47 14.21
N TRP A 41 -8.86 -12.92 15.39
CA TRP A 41 -8.19 -13.99 16.14
C TRP A 41 -8.14 -15.31 15.36
N ARG A 42 -9.20 -15.64 14.64
CA ARG A 42 -9.21 -16.84 13.78
C ARG A 42 -8.23 -16.73 12.62
N SER A 43 -8.07 -15.57 12.02
CA SER A 43 -7.14 -15.35 10.90
C SER A 43 -5.67 -15.54 11.29
N ILE A 44 -5.32 -15.27 12.57
CA ILE A 44 -3.98 -15.51 13.10
C ILE A 44 -3.69 -16.99 13.26
N ILE A 45 -4.66 -17.77 13.77
CA ILE A 45 -4.48 -19.21 14.01
C ILE A 45 -4.50 -19.99 12.70
N ARG A 46 -5.35 -19.58 11.76
CA ARG A 46 -5.54 -20.24 10.47
C ARG A 46 -5.63 -19.19 9.37
N PRO A 47 -4.50 -18.73 8.86
CA PRO A 47 -4.51 -17.80 7.73
C PRO A 47 -5.13 -18.49 6.51
N ILE A 48 -6.25 -17.93 6.05
CA ILE A 48 -6.90 -18.40 4.83
C ILE A 48 -6.21 -17.70 3.66
N PRO A 49 -5.66 -18.45 2.68
CA PRO A 49 -5.11 -17.84 1.47
C PRO A 49 -6.18 -17.00 0.78
N ARG A 50 -5.87 -15.74 0.51
CA ARG A 50 -6.77 -14.87 -0.24
C ARG A 50 -6.56 -15.11 -1.72
N ILE A 51 -7.63 -15.44 -2.43
CA ILE A 51 -7.62 -15.45 -3.89
C ILE A 51 -7.47 -13.98 -4.33
N SER A 52 -6.46 -13.73 -5.16
CA SER A 52 -6.24 -12.40 -5.71
C SER A 52 -7.45 -12.00 -6.57
N SER A 53 -7.97 -10.80 -6.36
CA SER A 53 -8.99 -10.24 -7.23
C SER A 53 -8.33 -9.39 -8.33
N PRO A 54 -8.96 -9.20 -9.49
CA PRO A 54 -8.41 -8.32 -10.54
C PRO A 54 -8.05 -6.92 -10.03
N ALA A 55 -8.82 -6.38 -9.08
CA ALA A 55 -8.52 -5.11 -8.45
C ALA A 55 -7.26 -5.16 -7.56
N ALA A 56 -7.03 -6.26 -6.85
CA ALA A 56 -5.83 -6.46 -6.05
C ALA A 56 -4.58 -6.64 -6.94
N GLU A 57 -4.73 -7.35 -8.06
CA GLU A 57 -3.68 -7.52 -9.06
C GLU A 57 -3.29 -6.20 -9.71
N ALA A 58 -4.26 -5.38 -10.13
CA ALA A 58 -4.01 -4.04 -10.64
C ALA A 58 -3.31 -3.15 -9.59
N GLY A 59 -3.67 -3.28 -8.30
CA GLY A 59 -2.98 -2.62 -7.20
C GLY A 59 -1.51 -3.02 -7.11
N THR A 60 -1.22 -4.32 -7.17
CA THR A 60 0.16 -4.85 -7.16
C THR A 60 0.96 -4.35 -8.37
N GLN A 61 0.36 -4.37 -9.56
CA GLN A 61 1.00 -3.85 -10.79
C GLN A 61 1.28 -2.35 -10.68
N PHE A 62 0.35 -1.59 -10.08
CA PHE A 62 0.56 -0.17 -9.85
C PHE A 62 1.77 0.08 -8.91
N HIS A 63 1.87 -0.62 -7.76
CA HIS A 63 2.99 -0.46 -6.83
C HIS A 63 4.33 -0.80 -7.50
N ALA A 64 4.42 -1.91 -8.24
CA ALA A 64 5.63 -2.27 -8.98
C ALA A 64 6.03 -1.21 -10.01
N TRP A 65 5.06 -0.65 -10.74
CA TRP A 65 5.31 0.43 -11.68
C TRP A 65 5.74 1.72 -10.96
N ALA A 66 5.09 2.07 -9.85
CA ALA A 66 5.39 3.26 -9.06
C ALA A 66 6.81 3.22 -8.50
N GLU A 67 7.25 2.07 -7.99
CA GLU A 67 8.63 1.84 -7.54
C GLU A 67 9.64 2.15 -8.66
N GLN A 68 9.46 1.55 -9.83
CA GLN A 68 10.35 1.76 -10.99
C GLN A 68 10.34 3.23 -11.43
N PHE A 69 9.16 3.84 -11.52
CA PHE A 69 8.99 5.21 -11.98
C PHE A 69 9.64 6.23 -11.03
N ILE A 70 9.46 6.05 -9.72
CA ILE A 70 10.04 6.92 -8.72
C ILE A 70 11.57 6.75 -8.68
N ASN A 71 12.07 5.51 -8.71
CA ASN A 71 13.51 5.23 -8.75
C ASN A 71 14.20 5.77 -10.00
N ALA A 72 13.55 5.69 -11.16
CA ALA A 72 14.08 6.26 -12.42
C ALA A 72 14.21 7.80 -12.37
N GLY A 73 13.72 8.46 -11.35
CA GLY A 73 13.88 9.90 -11.12
C GLY A 73 14.96 10.26 -10.11
N LYS A 74 15.70 9.29 -9.57
CA LYS A 74 16.86 9.59 -8.71
C LYS A 74 17.95 10.25 -9.54
N PRO A 75 18.52 11.39 -9.09
CA PRO A 75 19.75 11.92 -9.67
C PRO A 75 20.89 10.93 -9.41
N ASP A 76 21.75 10.69 -10.40
CA ASP A 76 22.89 9.76 -10.27
C ASP A 76 23.80 10.09 -9.10
N GLU A 77 23.97 11.37 -8.73
CA GLU A 77 24.74 11.82 -7.58
C GLU A 77 24.07 11.54 -6.21
N ALA A 78 22.74 11.46 -6.13
CA ALA A 78 22.04 11.15 -4.89
C ALA A 78 22.20 9.67 -4.49
N VAL A 79 22.51 8.80 -5.42
CA VAL A 79 22.84 7.40 -5.18
C VAL A 79 24.17 7.26 -4.44
N LEU A 80 25.17 8.09 -4.78
CA LEU A 80 26.53 7.98 -4.23
C LEU A 80 26.67 8.50 -2.81
N ALA A 81 25.86 9.46 -2.38
CA ALA A 81 25.98 10.08 -1.05
C ALA A 81 25.31 9.26 0.07
N TYR A 82 24.36 8.35 -0.28
CA TYR A 82 23.59 7.59 0.71
C TYR A 82 24.00 6.11 0.80
N GLU A 83 24.75 5.58 -0.15
CA GLU A 83 25.28 4.21 -0.15
C GLU A 83 26.51 4.01 0.75
N ALA A 84 26.92 5.03 1.52
CA ALA A 84 28.06 4.96 2.44
C ALA A 84 27.81 4.12 3.72
N GLU A 85 26.60 3.63 3.94
CA GLU A 85 26.29 2.66 5.01
C GLU A 85 26.17 1.24 4.40
N PRO A 86 26.76 0.20 5.02
CA PRO A 86 26.75 -1.15 4.49
C PRO A 86 25.35 -1.77 4.63
N SER A 87 24.48 -1.47 3.69
CA SER A 87 23.20 -2.14 3.54
C SER A 87 23.43 -3.54 2.96
N MET A 88 22.73 -4.53 3.53
CA MET A 88 22.68 -5.91 3.06
C MET A 88 22.59 -6.02 1.53
N PRO A 89 23.21 -7.03 0.90
CA PRO A 89 23.27 -7.13 -0.54
C PRO A 89 21.87 -7.23 -1.14
N HIS A 90 21.52 -6.25 -1.94
CA HIS A 90 20.36 -6.30 -2.80
C HIS A 90 20.61 -7.36 -3.87
N THR A 91 19.97 -8.51 -3.78
CA THR A 91 19.85 -9.46 -4.90
C THR A 91 18.88 -8.88 -5.93
N GLY A 92 19.25 -7.75 -6.53
CA GLY A 92 18.58 -7.18 -7.70
C GLY A 92 19.25 -7.71 -8.94
N GLN A 93 18.55 -8.59 -9.65
CA GLN A 93 18.88 -8.91 -11.04
C GLN A 93 18.94 -7.59 -11.82
N ASP A 94 19.94 -7.43 -12.69
CA ASP A 94 20.05 -6.38 -13.70
C ASP A 94 18.84 -6.41 -14.65
N ALA A 95 17.70 -5.96 -14.19
CA ALA A 95 16.60 -5.56 -15.04
C ALA A 95 17.01 -4.21 -15.62
N GLY A 96 17.31 -4.16 -16.91
CA GLY A 96 17.77 -2.97 -17.59
C GLY A 96 16.97 -1.74 -17.19
N PHE A 97 17.68 -0.71 -16.72
CA PHE A 97 17.09 0.53 -16.22
C PHE A 97 16.23 1.16 -17.32
N VAL A 98 14.91 1.06 -17.18
CA VAL A 98 13.97 1.75 -18.07
C VAL A 98 13.92 3.20 -17.63
N SER A 99 14.27 4.13 -18.51
CA SER A 99 14.23 5.56 -18.19
C SER A 99 12.79 6.02 -17.92
N ARG A 100 12.65 7.08 -17.13
CA ARG A 100 11.35 7.68 -16.83
C ARG A 100 10.62 8.14 -18.10
N GLU A 101 11.37 8.65 -19.09
CA GLU A 101 10.86 9.06 -20.38
C GLU A 101 10.27 7.88 -21.17
N ALA A 102 10.96 6.74 -21.16
CA ALA A 102 10.45 5.52 -21.80
C ALA A 102 9.18 5.00 -21.12
N MET A 103 9.11 5.05 -19.77
CA MET A 103 7.91 4.69 -19.02
C MET A 103 6.73 5.61 -19.32
N LEU A 104 6.98 6.93 -19.49
CA LEU A 104 5.95 7.90 -19.86
C LEU A 104 5.48 7.72 -21.30
N ALA A 105 6.39 7.36 -22.22
CA ALA A 105 6.05 7.06 -23.61
C ALA A 105 5.16 5.81 -23.71
N ASP A 106 5.50 4.75 -23.00
CA ASP A 106 4.66 3.54 -22.89
C ASP A 106 3.28 3.85 -22.31
N LEU A 107 3.24 4.62 -21.22
CA LEU A 107 1.99 5.05 -20.60
C LEU A 107 1.10 5.82 -21.58
N ALA A 108 1.68 6.74 -22.35
CA ALA A 108 0.94 7.51 -23.36
C ALA A 108 0.39 6.62 -24.51
N GLU A 109 1.11 5.57 -24.90
CA GLU A 109 0.64 4.60 -25.89
C GLU A 109 -0.53 3.77 -25.35
N ARG A 110 -0.41 3.26 -24.11
CA ARG A 110 -1.48 2.50 -23.46
C ARG A 110 -2.75 3.34 -23.27
N GLU A 111 -2.61 4.65 -22.94
CA GLU A 111 -3.75 5.58 -22.90
C GLU A 111 -4.44 5.72 -24.25
N ARG A 112 -3.66 5.82 -25.34
CA ARG A 112 -4.24 5.89 -26.69
C ARG A 112 -4.98 4.61 -27.06
N GLN A 113 -4.49 3.46 -26.64
CA GLN A 113 -5.14 2.16 -26.85
C GLN A 113 -6.44 2.06 -26.05
N CYS A 114 -6.45 2.49 -24.78
CA CYS A 114 -7.66 2.51 -23.96
C CYS A 114 -8.75 3.46 -24.50
N ARG A 115 -8.37 4.53 -25.23
CA ARG A 115 -9.32 5.49 -25.81
C ARG A 115 -9.89 5.07 -27.16
N LYS A 116 -9.28 4.09 -27.85
CA LYS A 116 -9.82 3.60 -29.13
C LYS A 116 -11.17 2.92 -28.86
N PRO A 117 -12.27 3.38 -29.51
CA PRO A 117 -13.54 2.69 -29.42
C PRO A 117 -13.35 1.27 -29.95
N SER A 118 -13.81 0.27 -29.20
CA SER A 118 -13.86 -1.11 -29.72
C SER A 118 -14.76 -1.10 -30.96
N THR A 119 -14.14 -1.07 -32.13
CA THR A 119 -14.84 -1.21 -33.41
C THR A 119 -15.35 -2.63 -33.52
N ARG A 120 -16.46 -2.93 -32.82
CA ARG A 120 -17.30 -4.04 -33.23
C ARG A 120 -17.85 -3.69 -34.60
N GLN A 121 -17.29 -4.29 -35.65
CA GLN A 121 -18.01 -4.39 -36.92
C GLN A 121 -19.37 -4.97 -36.61
N PRO A 122 -20.47 -4.33 -37.05
CA PRO A 122 -21.77 -4.95 -36.95
C PRO A 122 -21.72 -6.24 -37.80
N ALA A 123 -21.93 -7.38 -37.14
CA ALA A 123 -22.06 -8.66 -37.84
C ALA A 123 -23.16 -8.50 -38.84
N VAL A 124 -22.86 -8.61 -40.14
CA VAL A 124 -23.82 -8.74 -41.22
C VAL A 124 -24.66 -9.97 -40.90
N PRO A 125 -25.99 -9.87 -40.80
CA PRO A 125 -26.81 -11.01 -40.55
C PRO A 125 -26.81 -11.91 -41.80
N GLN A 126 -26.13 -13.07 -41.71
CA GLN A 126 -26.36 -14.17 -42.64
C GLN A 126 -27.54 -15.01 -42.12
N PRO A 127 -28.48 -15.38 -42.99
CA PRO A 127 -29.63 -16.18 -42.59
C PRO A 127 -29.27 -17.66 -42.46
N THR A 128 -29.81 -18.26 -41.41
CA THR A 128 -30.13 -19.67 -41.18
C THR A 128 -29.03 -20.74 -41.18
N ALA A 129 -28.75 -21.28 -40.00
CA ALA A 129 -28.91 -22.71 -39.66
C ALA A 129 -28.73 -22.91 -38.14
N GLN A 130 -29.57 -23.73 -37.63
CA GLN A 130 -29.88 -24.09 -36.26
C GLN A 130 -28.72 -24.68 -35.45
N GLN A 131 -28.78 -24.41 -34.15
CA GLN A 131 -28.46 -25.28 -33.02
C GLN A 131 -27.12 -25.13 -32.29
N SER A 132 -27.27 -24.84 -30.98
CA SER A 132 -26.45 -25.28 -29.84
C SER A 132 -24.96 -24.80 -29.76
N ALA A 133 -24.77 -23.54 -29.39
CA ALA A 133 -23.50 -23.08 -28.77
C ALA A 133 -23.70 -21.78 -27.97
N SER A 134 -24.54 -21.78 -26.92
CA SER A 134 -24.93 -20.54 -26.25
C SER A 134 -24.23 -20.24 -24.90
N ALA A 135 -23.37 -21.10 -24.38
CA ALA A 135 -22.77 -20.87 -23.05
C ALA A 135 -21.33 -20.37 -23.03
N VAL A 136 -20.55 -20.64 -24.07
CA VAL A 136 -19.10 -20.32 -24.08
C VAL A 136 -18.83 -18.91 -24.55
N SER A 137 -19.68 -18.32 -25.40
CA SER A 137 -19.47 -16.99 -25.99
C SER A 137 -19.76 -15.84 -25.02
N ALA A 138 -20.62 -16.02 -24.02
CA ALA A 138 -20.99 -15.00 -23.06
C ALA A 138 -19.86 -14.80 -22.00
N ALA A 139 -19.20 -15.88 -21.57
CA ALA A 139 -18.10 -15.82 -20.59
C ALA A 139 -16.87 -15.11 -21.15
N SER A 140 -16.51 -15.35 -22.42
CA SER A 140 -15.37 -14.67 -23.07
C SER A 140 -15.60 -13.18 -23.31
N ALA A 141 -16.83 -12.75 -23.60
CA ALA A 141 -17.13 -11.33 -23.81
C ALA A 141 -17.13 -10.53 -22.49
N THR A 142 -17.49 -11.17 -21.39
CA THR A 142 -17.50 -10.55 -20.06
C THR A 142 -16.08 -10.40 -19.51
N SER A 143 -15.17 -11.36 -19.75
CA SER A 143 -13.78 -11.30 -19.32
C SER A 143 -13.01 -10.20 -20.06
N ILE A 144 -13.14 -10.09 -21.37
CA ILE A 144 -12.47 -9.05 -22.18
C ILE A 144 -12.93 -7.64 -21.77
N SER A 145 -14.19 -7.46 -21.40
CA SER A 145 -14.72 -6.17 -20.94
C SER A 145 -14.18 -5.79 -19.54
N SER A 146 -14.01 -6.77 -18.66
CA SER A 146 -13.46 -6.55 -17.32
C SER A 146 -11.96 -6.22 -17.36
N ASP A 147 -11.21 -6.88 -18.22
CA ASP A 147 -9.77 -6.67 -18.38
C ASP A 147 -9.46 -5.27 -18.92
N ASN A 148 -10.21 -4.81 -19.93
CA ASN A 148 -10.10 -3.46 -20.46
C ASN A 148 -10.45 -2.37 -19.41
N ALA A 149 -11.45 -2.62 -18.57
CA ALA A 149 -11.81 -1.68 -17.52
C ALA A 149 -10.74 -1.61 -16.42
N THR A 150 -10.10 -2.73 -16.10
CA THR A 150 -9.00 -2.82 -15.13
C THR A 150 -7.76 -2.13 -15.65
N GLU A 151 -7.40 -2.36 -16.92
CA GLU A 151 -6.28 -1.70 -17.59
C GLU A 151 -6.47 -0.18 -17.65
N SER A 152 -7.66 0.29 -18.00
CA SER A 152 -7.97 1.73 -18.02
C SER A 152 -7.81 2.38 -16.65
N LYS A 153 -8.15 1.69 -15.56
CA LYS A 153 -7.92 2.17 -14.19
C LYS A 153 -6.44 2.25 -13.86
N LEU A 154 -5.68 1.19 -14.16
CA LEU A 154 -4.24 1.14 -13.91
C LEU A 154 -3.51 2.29 -14.62
N VAL A 155 -3.79 2.50 -15.90
CA VAL A 155 -3.25 3.59 -16.71
C VAL A 155 -3.60 4.96 -16.09
N ALA A 156 -4.84 5.15 -15.64
CA ALA A 156 -5.25 6.39 -14.98
C ALA A 156 -4.51 6.62 -13.65
N TRP A 157 -4.26 5.59 -12.84
CA TRP A 157 -3.50 5.69 -11.59
C TRP A 157 -2.04 6.07 -11.85
N GLN A 158 -1.41 5.41 -12.83
CA GLN A 158 -0.03 5.69 -13.25
C GLN A 158 0.11 7.14 -13.74
N ARG A 159 -0.83 7.63 -14.55
CA ARG A 159 -0.86 9.02 -15.02
C ARG A 159 -0.96 10.01 -13.87
N ARG A 160 -1.87 9.78 -12.91
CA ARG A 160 -2.03 10.67 -11.75
C ARG A 160 -0.78 10.73 -10.88
N LEU A 161 -0.06 9.62 -10.69
CA LEU A 161 1.23 9.65 -10.00
C LEU A 161 2.28 10.40 -10.83
N ALA A 162 2.39 10.15 -12.12
CA ALA A 162 3.35 10.80 -13.01
C ALA A 162 3.19 12.33 -13.07
N GLU A 163 1.95 12.82 -12.97
CA GLU A 163 1.61 14.24 -12.98
C GLU A 163 1.66 14.89 -11.59
N SER A 164 1.74 14.09 -10.53
CA SER A 164 1.75 14.59 -9.15
C SER A 164 3.04 15.31 -8.78
N SER A 165 2.99 16.09 -7.71
CA SER A 165 4.18 16.71 -7.10
C SER A 165 5.22 15.67 -6.65
N TRP A 166 4.76 14.45 -6.28
CA TRP A 166 5.62 13.35 -5.83
C TRP A 166 6.57 12.86 -6.93
N ALA A 167 6.16 12.92 -8.20
CA ALA A 167 7.01 12.56 -9.33
C ALA A 167 8.26 13.47 -9.47
N LYS A 168 8.23 14.67 -8.88
CA LYS A 168 9.29 15.67 -8.98
C LYS A 168 10.20 15.70 -7.75
N ARG A 169 9.86 14.92 -6.71
CA ARG A 169 10.61 14.89 -5.44
C ARG A 169 11.75 13.87 -5.50
N ILE A 170 12.76 14.07 -4.68
CA ILE A 170 13.90 13.16 -4.56
C ILE A 170 13.52 12.03 -3.61
N PRO A 171 13.44 10.76 -4.08
CA PRO A 171 13.18 9.62 -3.22
C PRO A 171 14.45 9.25 -2.44
N ALA A 172 14.29 9.05 -1.12
CA ALA A 172 15.31 8.41 -0.30
C ALA A 172 15.26 6.89 -0.52
N TRP A 173 14.07 6.29 -0.39
CA TRP A 173 13.83 4.85 -0.60
C TRP A 173 12.47 4.58 -1.22
N THR A 174 12.37 3.43 -1.91
CA THR A 174 11.12 2.85 -2.39
C THR A 174 11.04 1.39 -1.97
N GLU A 175 9.83 0.89 -1.72
CA GLU A 175 9.55 -0.50 -1.35
C GLU A 175 10.44 -1.04 -0.20
N ARG A 176 10.83 -0.14 0.71
CA ARG A 176 11.78 -0.43 1.80
C ARG A 176 11.13 -1.29 2.88
N ALA A 177 11.66 -2.50 3.06
CA ALA A 177 11.29 -3.36 4.17
C ALA A 177 12.02 -2.94 5.46
N ILE A 178 11.27 -2.81 6.55
CA ILE A 178 11.79 -2.45 7.88
C ILE A 178 11.31 -3.47 8.89
N VAL A 179 12.19 -3.85 9.82
CA VAL A 179 11.86 -4.68 11.00
C VAL A 179 12.43 -4.00 12.23
N VAL A 180 11.58 -3.72 13.20
CA VAL A 180 11.96 -3.04 14.45
C VAL A 180 11.35 -3.77 15.64
N ASP A 181 12.10 -3.91 16.72
CA ASP A 181 11.54 -4.30 18.02
C ASP A 181 10.91 -3.08 18.68
N VAL A 182 9.58 -3.09 18.77
CA VAL A 182 8.80 -2.00 19.33
C VAL A 182 8.46 -2.34 20.79
N PRO A 183 8.91 -1.53 21.78
CA PRO A 183 8.65 -1.79 23.20
C PRO A 183 7.17 -2.01 23.49
N GLY A 184 6.84 -3.11 24.19
CA GLY A 184 5.47 -3.48 24.52
C GLY A 184 4.65 -4.10 23.38
N VAL A 185 5.19 -4.17 22.16
CA VAL A 185 4.51 -4.74 20.99
C VAL A 185 5.28 -5.95 20.43
N GLY A 186 6.62 -5.92 20.51
CA GLY A 186 7.51 -6.93 19.94
C GLY A 186 7.99 -6.59 18.52
N LEU A 187 8.47 -7.60 17.78
CA LEU A 187 8.99 -7.40 16.42
C LEU A 187 7.88 -7.00 15.45
N VAL A 188 8.00 -5.78 14.93
CA VAL A 188 7.09 -5.23 13.93
C VAL A 188 7.81 -5.10 12.60
N ASN A 189 7.20 -5.63 11.54
CA ASN A 189 7.67 -5.46 10.18
C ASN A 189 6.71 -4.58 9.38
N GLY A 190 7.27 -3.69 8.59
CA GLY A 190 6.56 -2.86 7.64
C GLY A 190 7.28 -2.81 6.31
N LYS A 191 6.57 -2.45 5.27
CA LYS A 191 7.14 -2.14 3.96
C LYS A 191 6.64 -0.77 3.55
N LEU A 192 7.56 0.16 3.35
CA LEU A 192 7.28 1.54 3.00
C LEU A 192 7.26 1.66 1.48
N ASP A 193 6.15 2.09 0.90
CA ASP A 193 6.02 2.21 -0.56
C ASP A 193 7.01 3.23 -1.13
N ALA A 194 7.07 4.43 -0.52
CA ALA A 194 8.06 5.45 -0.85
C ALA A 194 8.40 6.33 0.35
N VAL A 195 9.65 6.76 0.43
CA VAL A 195 10.14 7.77 1.37
C VAL A 195 10.86 8.84 0.59
N PHE A 196 10.49 10.09 0.77
CA PHE A 196 11.08 11.24 0.11
C PHE A 196 11.87 12.10 1.09
N ILE A 197 12.90 12.79 0.59
CA ILE A 197 13.64 13.78 1.34
C ILE A 197 12.76 15.04 1.52
N GLY A 198 12.77 15.60 2.74
CA GLY A 198 12.01 16.79 3.12
C GLY A 198 10.59 16.50 3.60
N GLY A 199 9.90 17.55 4.05
CA GLY A 199 8.55 17.51 4.64
C GLY A 199 7.43 17.45 3.60
N LEU A 200 6.20 17.25 4.07
CA LEU A 200 4.98 17.34 3.25
C LEU A 200 4.85 18.72 2.61
N ASP A 201 5.18 19.76 3.36
CA ASP A 201 5.38 21.09 2.82
C ASP A 201 6.84 21.23 2.35
N PRO A 202 7.07 21.47 1.05
CA PRO A 202 8.44 21.65 0.52
C PRO A 202 9.22 22.81 1.18
N SER A 203 8.51 23.77 1.80
CA SER A 203 9.12 24.89 2.53
C SER A 203 9.49 24.53 3.98
N SER A 204 9.03 23.39 4.49
CA SER A 204 9.35 22.93 5.84
C SER A 204 10.83 22.58 5.97
N THR A 205 11.51 23.19 6.94
CA THR A 205 12.91 22.90 7.28
C THR A 205 13.04 21.90 8.44
N THR A 206 11.95 21.50 9.07
CA THR A 206 11.94 20.63 10.24
C THR A 206 11.83 19.15 9.88
N ALA A 207 11.06 18.81 8.87
CA ALA A 207 10.91 17.43 8.45
C ALA A 207 12.05 17.00 7.51
N ARG A 208 12.72 15.92 7.87
CA ARG A 208 13.80 15.30 7.08
C ARG A 208 13.28 14.36 6.02
N PHE A 209 12.20 13.65 6.34
CA PHE A 209 11.60 12.63 5.47
C PHE A 209 10.09 12.76 5.40
N THR A 210 9.54 12.33 4.28
CA THR A 210 8.09 12.09 4.13
C THR A 210 7.85 10.67 3.68
N VAL A 211 7.08 9.91 4.47
CA VAL A 211 6.57 8.60 4.08
C VAL A 211 5.32 8.78 3.25
N VAL A 212 5.28 8.17 2.08
CA VAL A 212 4.10 8.15 1.21
C VAL A 212 3.70 6.71 0.95
N ASP A 213 2.45 6.40 1.28
CA ASP A 213 1.87 5.08 1.05
C ASP A 213 0.78 5.22 -0.02
N TRP A 214 0.99 4.55 -1.16
CA TRP A 214 0.11 4.62 -2.32
C TRP A 214 -1.16 3.81 -2.10
N LYS A 215 -2.30 4.37 -2.43
CA LYS A 215 -3.60 3.71 -2.29
C LYS A 215 -4.37 3.69 -3.62
N THR A 216 -4.64 2.48 -4.10
CA THR A 216 -5.48 2.22 -5.30
C THR A 216 -6.94 1.97 -4.94
N GLY A 217 -7.25 1.72 -3.67
CA GLY A 217 -8.60 1.57 -3.15
C GLY A 217 -9.30 2.90 -2.93
N ARG A 218 -10.59 2.85 -2.64
CA ARG A 218 -11.40 4.05 -2.38
C ARG A 218 -10.93 4.79 -1.12
N ARG A 219 -10.86 6.13 -1.20
CA ARG A 219 -10.57 6.99 -0.06
C ARG A 219 -11.70 6.89 0.98
N PRO A 220 -11.39 6.70 2.28
CA PRO A 220 -12.39 6.66 3.33
C PRO A 220 -12.99 8.04 3.56
N THR A 221 -14.29 8.06 3.89
CA THR A 221 -15.04 9.28 4.21
C THR A 221 -15.51 9.33 5.67
N LYS A 222 -15.62 8.16 6.32
CA LYS A 222 -16.04 8.09 7.72
C LYS A 222 -14.86 8.38 8.65
N PRO A 223 -15.04 9.17 9.73
CA PRO A 223 -13.96 9.51 10.66
C PRO A 223 -13.22 8.30 11.23
N ASP A 224 -13.94 7.24 11.63
CA ASP A 224 -13.34 6.04 12.22
C ASP A 224 -12.48 5.28 11.20
N ASP A 225 -12.93 5.19 9.94
CA ASP A 225 -12.16 4.56 8.87
C ASP A 225 -10.91 5.39 8.53
N ILE A 226 -11.01 6.72 8.59
CA ILE A 226 -9.88 7.64 8.42
C ILE A 226 -8.86 7.41 9.53
N THR A 227 -9.30 7.42 10.79
CA THR A 227 -8.43 7.19 11.96
C THR A 227 -7.71 5.87 11.85
N ARG A 228 -8.44 4.79 11.53
CA ARG A 228 -7.88 3.45 11.33
C ARG A 228 -6.85 3.41 10.19
N LYS A 229 -7.10 4.13 9.08
CA LYS A 229 -6.14 4.20 7.97
C LYS A 229 -4.89 4.99 8.32
N LEU A 230 -5.03 6.09 9.05
CA LEU A 230 -3.90 6.92 9.49
C LEU A 230 -3.00 6.22 10.49
N ALA A 231 -3.51 5.30 11.31
CA ALA A 231 -2.70 4.51 12.23
C ALA A 231 -1.58 3.72 11.53
N GLN A 232 -1.75 3.35 10.26
CA GLN A 232 -0.68 2.75 9.45
C GLN A 232 0.51 3.71 9.29
N LEU A 233 0.22 4.98 9.01
CA LEU A 233 1.26 6.01 8.84
C LEU A 233 1.99 6.29 10.15
N ASP A 234 1.27 6.32 11.27
CA ASP A 234 1.88 6.53 12.59
C ASP A 234 2.89 5.42 12.90
N MET A 235 2.55 4.17 12.58
CA MET A 235 3.48 3.04 12.71
C MET A 235 4.67 3.16 11.76
N TYR A 236 4.45 3.53 10.50
CA TYR A 236 5.54 3.72 9.55
C TYR A 236 6.51 4.82 9.98
N ARG A 237 6.00 5.96 10.51
CA ARG A 237 6.82 7.01 11.09
C ARG A 237 7.66 6.49 12.26
N LEU A 238 7.04 5.73 13.17
CA LEU A 238 7.71 5.14 14.32
C LEU A 238 8.83 4.18 13.91
N LEU A 239 8.57 3.29 12.95
CA LEU A 239 9.56 2.34 12.44
C LEU A 239 10.72 3.05 11.74
N LEU A 240 10.42 4.03 10.89
CA LEU A 240 11.44 4.79 10.17
C LEU A 240 12.30 5.62 11.14
N ALA A 241 11.68 6.28 12.13
CA ALA A 241 12.40 7.03 13.16
C ALA A 241 13.40 6.14 13.93
N ALA A 242 12.96 4.92 14.27
CA ALA A 242 13.81 3.96 15.00
C ALA A 242 14.99 3.45 14.16
N VAL A 243 14.80 3.21 12.86
CA VAL A 243 15.87 2.71 11.97
C VAL A 243 16.86 3.80 11.60
N GLU A 244 16.35 5.01 11.30
CA GLU A 244 17.19 6.13 10.89
C GLU A 244 17.81 6.90 12.06
N GLY A 245 17.42 6.60 13.31
CA GLY A 245 17.92 7.30 14.50
C GLY A 245 17.53 8.78 14.50
N VAL A 246 16.35 9.12 13.98
CA VAL A 246 15.85 10.50 13.91
C VAL A 246 14.64 10.69 14.79
N GLU A 247 14.35 11.94 15.14
CA GLU A 247 13.16 12.28 15.92
C GLU A 247 11.88 12.01 15.11
N LEU A 248 10.84 11.51 15.77
CA LEU A 248 9.55 11.19 15.14
C LEU A 248 8.93 12.41 14.44
N ASP A 249 9.11 13.61 15.03
CA ASP A 249 8.57 14.87 14.51
C ASP A 249 9.31 15.37 13.25
N SER A 250 10.45 14.76 12.93
CA SER A 250 11.17 15.03 11.68
C SER A 250 10.68 14.17 10.51
N ILE A 251 9.64 13.35 10.72
CA ILE A 251 9.06 12.48 9.69
C ILE A 251 7.60 12.82 9.48
N ASP A 252 7.30 13.35 8.33
CA ASP A 252 5.93 13.49 7.83
C ASP A 252 5.42 12.20 7.18
N ALA A 253 4.09 12.04 7.07
CA ALA A 253 3.52 10.91 6.37
C ALA A 253 2.15 11.23 5.75
N THR A 254 1.87 10.62 4.61
CA THR A 254 0.59 10.73 3.90
C THR A 254 0.20 9.43 3.21
N LEU A 255 -1.10 9.15 3.19
CA LEU A 255 -1.70 8.22 2.23
C LEU A 255 -2.01 9.01 0.96
N TYR A 256 -1.59 8.51 -0.20
CA TYR A 256 -1.87 9.13 -1.48
C TYR A 256 -2.77 8.24 -2.33
N TYR A 257 -4.02 8.67 -2.52
CA TYR A 257 -5.05 7.91 -3.23
C TYR A 257 -5.01 8.20 -4.73
N VAL A 258 -4.27 7.38 -5.49
CA VAL A 258 -4.23 7.49 -6.97
C VAL A 258 -5.56 7.15 -7.63
N SER A 259 -6.44 6.46 -6.90
CA SER A 259 -7.82 6.18 -7.34
C SER A 259 -8.70 7.44 -7.36
N GLU A 260 -8.35 8.48 -6.58
CA GLU A 260 -9.13 9.70 -6.45
C GLU A 260 -8.89 10.64 -7.64
N PRO A 261 -9.95 10.98 -8.42
CA PRO A 261 -9.80 11.88 -9.58
C PRO A 261 -9.45 13.32 -9.17
N ASP A 262 -10.04 13.81 -8.09
CA ASP A 262 -9.77 15.17 -7.58
C ASP A 262 -8.41 15.22 -6.88
N GLU A 263 -7.50 16.04 -7.42
CA GLU A 263 -6.16 16.19 -6.89
C GLU A 263 -6.16 16.69 -5.43
N GLY A 264 -7.04 17.60 -5.08
CA GLY A 264 -7.17 18.14 -3.72
C GLY A 264 -7.62 17.10 -2.68
N LEU A 265 -8.19 15.97 -3.13
CA LEU A 265 -8.65 14.90 -2.26
C LEU A 265 -7.70 13.69 -2.23
N ARG A 266 -6.62 13.68 -3.02
CA ARG A 266 -5.70 12.53 -3.09
C ARG A 266 -4.91 12.31 -1.82
N GLU A 267 -4.57 13.37 -1.08
CA GLU A 267 -3.77 13.26 0.14
C GLU A 267 -4.65 13.09 1.38
N LEU A 268 -4.22 12.18 2.25
CA LEU A 268 -4.74 12.04 3.60
C LEU A 268 -3.54 11.99 4.56
N ARG A 269 -3.25 13.14 5.19
CA ARG A 269 -2.04 13.39 5.96
C ARG A 269 -2.15 12.80 7.36
N ALA A 270 -1.06 12.21 7.86
CA ALA A 270 -0.94 11.84 9.26
C ALA A 270 -1.07 13.09 10.15
N ARG A 271 -1.65 12.90 11.33
CA ARG A 271 -1.66 13.95 12.37
C ARG A 271 -0.34 13.91 13.14
N ALA A 272 0.06 15.04 13.67
CA ALA A 272 1.16 15.08 14.63
C ALA A 272 0.75 14.26 15.87
N LYS A 273 1.54 13.24 16.19
CA LYS A 273 1.40 12.40 17.39
C LYS A 273 2.77 12.14 17.96
N THR A 274 2.85 12.13 19.28
CA THR A 274 4.04 11.71 20.01
C THR A 274 4.21 10.19 19.95
N LYS A 275 5.43 9.72 20.17
CA LYS A 275 5.73 8.29 20.29
C LYS A 275 4.85 7.61 21.35
N GLN A 276 4.62 8.30 22.49
CA GLN A 276 3.80 7.75 23.59
C GLN A 276 2.33 7.57 23.17
N GLU A 277 1.75 8.54 22.44
CA GLU A 277 0.38 8.43 21.94
C GLU A 277 0.23 7.25 20.97
N ILE A 278 1.18 7.09 20.05
CA ILE A 278 1.17 5.96 19.10
C ILE A 278 1.27 4.62 19.84
N LEU A 279 2.21 4.50 20.79
CA LEU A 279 2.37 3.27 21.58
C LEU A 279 1.14 2.97 22.43
N THR A 280 0.51 3.98 23.02
CA THR A 280 -0.71 3.83 23.80
C THR A 280 -1.88 3.33 22.93
N GLU A 281 -2.06 3.89 21.73
CA GLU A 281 -3.07 3.42 20.78
C GLU A 281 -2.85 1.96 20.35
N LEU A 282 -1.59 1.58 20.13
CA LEU A 282 -1.24 0.19 19.79
C LEU A 282 -1.48 -0.78 20.95
N SER A 283 -1.19 -0.33 22.18
CA SER A 283 -1.35 -1.14 23.39
C SER A 283 -2.82 -1.27 23.82
N SER A 284 -3.66 -0.26 23.59
CA SER A 284 -5.08 -0.30 23.95
C SER A 284 -5.87 -1.41 23.25
N GLY A 285 -5.35 -1.96 22.16
CA GLY A 285 -5.88 -3.16 21.49
C GLY A 285 -5.31 -4.50 21.96
N ILE A 286 -4.37 -4.48 22.92
CA ILE A 286 -3.77 -5.69 23.51
C ILE A 286 -4.33 -5.83 24.93
N PRO A 287 -5.07 -6.90 25.26
CA PRO A 287 -5.47 -7.15 26.64
C PRO A 287 -4.21 -7.26 27.51
N GLU A 288 -4.21 -6.57 28.66
CA GLU A 288 -3.16 -6.70 29.67
C GLU A 288 -2.89 -8.20 29.92
N GLN A 289 -1.63 -8.59 29.81
CA GLN A 289 -1.20 -9.85 30.37
C GLN A 289 -1.39 -9.71 31.88
N SER A 290 -2.41 -10.35 32.44
CA SER A 290 -2.44 -10.60 33.87
C SER A 290 -1.25 -11.51 34.16
N ASP A 291 -0.19 -10.94 34.75
CA ASP A 291 0.84 -11.67 35.46
C ASP A 291 0.12 -12.50 36.58
N ASN A 292 -0.21 -13.70 36.24
CA ASN A 292 -0.51 -14.70 37.23
C ASN A 292 0.79 -15.45 37.49
N ASP A 293 1.43 -15.10 38.62
CA ASP A 293 2.38 -15.92 39.33
C ASP A 293 1.90 -17.37 39.53
#